data_2594df31b8772129433a18921e7b3604
#
_entry.id   2594df31b8772129433a18921e7b3604
#
_cell.length_a   1.000
_cell.length_b   1.000
_cell.length_c   1.000
_cell.angle_alpha   90.00
_cell.angle_beta   90.00
_cell.angle_gamma   90.00
#
_symmetry.space_group_name_H-M   'P 1'
#
loop_
_entity.id
_entity.type
_entity.pdbx_description
1 polymer ?
#
loop_
_entity_poly.entity_id
_entity_poly.type
_entity_poly.pdbx_seq_one_letter_code
_entity_poly.pdbx_strand_id
1 'polypeptide(L)'
;MKSPFFLLFILLLGVALRGGTPIPHAMNQWPMASGPHGTWATTTEDEIPVRWSVSNDSNILWKRVLPEGGQSGIAIWNDRVFFTTNKPLREDTSLEETEGSDIIGYCLNAENGNVEWTVDIPSPKTMPYSGLFSDNSSATPITDGKHVWFINHGGLMLCHDMNGKEVWRRSFESRTRHNAKQCEPILVNDQVLFVTMRDSDDPLRRSMRAKPWARNTAPELWPWTFIRSFDAGTGKALWTGESGTSVHNTPRMGYVGGKAVVFHARGGGHRPPEIPYGFSMSRVSEEDAGRELWNHQSDRAVTYTVSHFDEYFAYGLDSGSLIKLDARSGEVVRDIPLFEKADIHLWNATTKQYEKHLDASFSIVTDRFKKEPTNQTPILTGKYYLFMTHEGHCVGRVNTESGKVEYLQVPVQVVRKQGVADRVLWDQHISSDGTNSRGMKTANDRRSRRDGWGHVTAGSPIAVNEFVFFSTMIGMTYVIDSQKTVFDESALISVNDLGQAGRTWSLSTPSYSQGRIFHRGLKQIVCIGSKRS
;
A
#
# COMPACT_ATOMS: atom_id res chain seq x y z
N MET A 1 -34.54 23.28 50.96
CA MET A 1 -33.88 22.03 50.58
C MET A 1 -33.58 22.11 49.10
N LYS A 2 -32.31 22.38 48.75
CA LYS A 2 -31.83 22.56 47.37
C LYS A 2 -31.07 21.28 46.99
N SER A 3 -31.53 20.58 45.97
CA SER A 3 -30.87 19.40 45.39
C SER A 3 -29.75 19.87 44.44
N PRO A 4 -28.53 19.30 44.47
CA PRO A 4 -27.49 19.61 43.51
C PRO A 4 -27.61 18.68 42.29
N PHE A 5 -27.71 19.28 41.11
CA PHE A 5 -27.50 18.60 39.83
C PHE A 5 -26.02 18.22 39.69
N PHE A 6 -25.73 16.94 39.63
CA PHE A 6 -24.44 16.40 39.19
C PHE A 6 -24.41 16.41 37.66
N LEU A 7 -23.57 17.29 37.10
CA LEU A 7 -23.23 17.26 35.68
C LEU A 7 -22.14 16.17 35.51
N LEU A 8 -22.50 15.07 34.89
CA LEU A 8 -21.58 14.01 34.50
C LEU A 8 -20.85 14.48 33.22
N PHE A 9 -19.60 14.93 33.36
CA PHE A 9 -18.70 15.15 32.24
C PHE A 9 -18.22 13.79 31.74
N ILE A 10 -18.77 13.31 30.65
CA ILE A 10 -18.20 12.19 29.90
C ILE A 10 -16.99 12.72 29.16
N LEU A 11 -15.80 12.42 29.67
CA LEU A 11 -14.56 12.59 28.93
C LEU A 11 -14.54 11.56 27.79
N LEU A 12 -14.95 11.96 26.60
CA LEU A 12 -14.62 11.27 25.36
C LEU A 12 -13.10 11.37 25.16
N LEU A 13 -12.38 10.34 25.56
CA LEU A 13 -11.01 10.13 25.11
C LEU A 13 -11.05 9.79 23.62
N GLY A 14 -11.12 10.82 22.79
CA GLY A 14 -10.85 10.71 21.37
C GLY A 14 -9.38 10.34 21.19
N VAL A 15 -9.12 9.10 20.78
CA VAL A 15 -7.82 8.72 20.22
C VAL A 15 -7.64 9.58 18.97
N ALA A 16 -6.92 10.68 19.09
CA ALA A 16 -6.55 11.52 17.96
C ALA A 16 -5.63 10.68 17.05
N LEU A 17 -6.17 10.22 15.94
CA LEU A 17 -5.38 9.76 14.79
C LEU A 17 -4.60 10.99 14.28
N ARG A 18 -3.37 11.16 14.78
CA ARG A 18 -2.52 12.30 14.50
C ARG A 18 -1.75 12.05 13.21
N GLY A 19 -2.30 12.45 12.08
CA GLY A 19 -1.61 12.39 10.81
C GLY A 19 -2.44 13.04 9.70
N GLY A 20 -1.98 14.18 9.20
CA GLY A 20 -2.59 14.91 8.08
C GLY A 20 -3.92 15.59 8.39
N THR A 21 -4.15 16.78 7.85
CA THR A 21 -5.52 17.31 7.82
C THR A 21 -6.34 16.43 6.86
N PRO A 22 -7.46 15.86 7.33
CA PRO A 22 -8.33 15.10 6.44
C PRO A 22 -8.80 15.99 5.29
N ILE A 23 -9.02 15.38 4.13
CA ILE A 23 -9.81 16.02 3.08
C ILE A 23 -11.13 16.41 3.74
N PRO A 24 -11.54 17.70 3.71
CA PRO A 24 -12.76 18.12 4.37
C PRO A 24 -13.93 17.21 3.98
N HIS A 25 -14.65 16.68 4.97
CA HIS A 25 -15.76 15.75 4.81
C HIS A 25 -15.44 14.30 4.39
N ALA A 26 -14.17 13.86 4.46
CA ALA A 26 -13.78 12.50 4.06
C ALA A 26 -13.90 11.43 5.17
N MET A 27 -14.43 11.73 6.34
CA MET A 27 -14.38 10.85 7.51
C MET A 27 -14.95 9.43 7.30
N ASN A 28 -15.93 9.25 6.40
CA ASN A 28 -16.48 7.94 6.07
C ASN A 28 -16.20 7.55 4.60
N GLN A 29 -15.16 8.12 4.02
CA GLN A 29 -14.76 7.96 2.64
C GLN A 29 -13.37 7.33 2.57
N TRP A 30 -13.02 6.81 1.40
CA TRP A 30 -11.66 6.32 1.12
C TRP A 30 -11.12 6.96 -0.16
N PRO A 31 -10.74 8.25 -0.12
CA PRO A 31 -10.54 9.07 -1.32
C PRO A 31 -9.28 8.72 -2.13
N MET A 32 -8.37 7.92 -1.61
CA MET A 32 -7.10 7.52 -2.21
C MET A 32 -6.61 6.23 -1.56
N ALA A 33 -5.57 5.58 -2.10
CA ALA A 33 -5.03 4.33 -1.56
C ALA A 33 -4.72 4.40 -0.06
N SER A 34 -4.14 5.50 0.37
CA SER A 34 -3.75 5.74 1.78
C SER A 34 -4.89 6.18 2.69
N GLY A 35 -6.15 6.14 2.22
CA GLY A 35 -7.33 6.46 3.00
C GLY A 35 -7.54 7.93 3.28
N PRO A 36 -8.50 8.29 4.16
CA PRO A 36 -8.92 9.67 4.38
C PRO A 36 -7.84 10.56 4.99
N HIS A 37 -6.90 9.96 5.73
CA HIS A 37 -5.87 10.69 6.45
C HIS A 37 -4.46 10.50 5.86
N GLY A 38 -4.33 9.81 4.72
CA GLY A 38 -3.03 9.47 4.17
C GLY A 38 -2.22 8.47 5.01
N THR A 39 -2.87 7.75 5.92
CA THR A 39 -2.22 6.87 6.92
C THR A 39 -2.58 5.39 6.77
N TRP A 40 -3.35 5.03 5.76
CA TRP A 40 -3.99 3.70 5.59
C TRP A 40 -4.85 3.29 6.79
N ALA A 41 -5.16 4.22 7.68
CA ALA A 41 -5.93 3.97 8.89
C ALA A 41 -7.13 4.92 9.00
N THR A 42 -8.22 4.41 9.59
CA THR A 42 -9.42 5.18 9.93
C THR A 42 -10.06 4.60 11.19
N THR A 43 -11.00 5.35 11.74
CA THR A 43 -11.88 4.89 12.82
C THR A 43 -13.34 4.97 12.37
N THR A 44 -14.18 4.12 12.95
CA THR A 44 -15.60 4.06 12.63
C THR A 44 -16.39 3.56 13.84
N GLU A 45 -17.68 3.90 13.87
CA GLU A 45 -18.67 3.29 14.77
C GLU A 45 -19.47 2.18 14.04
N ASP A 46 -19.30 2.06 12.72
CA ASP A 46 -19.95 1.00 11.95
C ASP A 46 -19.38 -0.39 12.31
N GLU A 47 -20.19 -1.43 12.09
CA GLU A 47 -19.72 -2.81 12.16
C GLU A 47 -18.63 -3.05 11.12
N ILE A 48 -17.48 -3.60 11.56
CA ILE A 48 -16.34 -3.88 10.69
C ILE A 48 -16.41 -5.33 10.21
N PRO A 49 -16.44 -5.59 8.89
CA PRO A 49 -16.50 -6.95 8.38
C PRO A 49 -15.12 -7.64 8.50
N VAL A 50 -14.89 -8.29 9.63
CA VAL A 50 -13.62 -8.99 9.91
C VAL A 50 -13.57 -10.42 9.37
N ARG A 51 -14.70 -11.00 8.93
CA ARG A 51 -14.79 -12.38 8.43
C ARG A 51 -15.56 -12.45 7.12
N TRP A 52 -14.95 -13.04 6.11
CA TRP A 52 -15.60 -13.29 4.80
C TRP A 52 -14.95 -14.43 4.04
N SER A 53 -15.61 -14.88 2.99
CA SER A 53 -15.03 -15.78 2.00
C SER A 53 -15.70 -15.53 0.64
N VAL A 54 -14.92 -15.14 -0.35
CA VAL A 54 -15.43 -15.03 -1.73
C VAL A 54 -15.67 -16.42 -2.34
N SER A 55 -14.89 -17.42 -1.94
CA SER A 55 -15.05 -18.81 -2.37
C SER A 55 -16.40 -19.41 -1.93
N ASN A 56 -16.91 -19.01 -0.77
CA ASN A 56 -18.14 -19.54 -0.17
C ASN A 56 -19.29 -18.53 -0.18
N ASP A 57 -19.12 -17.35 -0.80
CA ASP A 57 -20.09 -16.25 -0.79
C ASP A 57 -20.49 -15.77 0.62
N SER A 58 -19.61 -15.95 1.61
CA SER A 58 -19.84 -15.54 2.99
C SER A 58 -19.51 -14.06 3.18
N ASN A 59 -20.48 -13.27 3.68
CA ASN A 59 -20.35 -11.82 3.90
C ASN A 59 -19.93 -11.05 2.63
N ILE A 60 -20.39 -11.50 1.48
CA ILE A 60 -20.21 -10.84 0.20
C ILE A 60 -21.52 -10.16 -0.19
N LEU A 61 -21.49 -8.83 -0.30
CA LEU A 61 -22.65 -8.05 -0.72
C LEU A 61 -22.85 -8.13 -2.22
N TRP A 62 -21.78 -7.94 -2.98
CA TRP A 62 -21.76 -8.13 -4.41
C TRP A 62 -20.35 -8.45 -4.94
N LYS A 63 -20.31 -9.06 -6.12
CA LYS A 63 -19.10 -9.35 -6.92
C LYS A 63 -19.29 -8.87 -8.35
N ARG A 64 -18.27 -8.26 -8.92
CA ARG A 64 -18.25 -7.88 -10.32
C ARG A 64 -17.03 -8.45 -11.03
N VAL A 65 -17.27 -9.23 -12.07
CA VAL A 65 -16.23 -9.69 -12.99
C VAL A 65 -15.87 -8.55 -13.93
N LEU A 66 -14.59 -8.37 -14.16
CA LEU A 66 -14.00 -7.34 -15.01
C LEU A 66 -13.50 -7.97 -16.32
N PRO A 67 -13.54 -7.25 -17.44
CA PRO A 67 -13.08 -7.77 -18.72
C PRO A 67 -11.57 -8.02 -18.73
N GLU A 68 -10.80 -7.24 -17.95
CA GLU A 68 -9.35 -7.41 -17.82
C GLU A 68 -8.89 -7.15 -16.40
N GLY A 69 -7.66 -7.60 -16.08
CA GLY A 69 -7.01 -7.37 -14.81
C GLY A 69 -6.50 -5.94 -14.65
N GLY A 70 -6.07 -5.62 -13.44
CA GLY A 70 -5.41 -4.37 -13.10
C GLY A 70 -4.91 -4.42 -11.67
N GLN A 71 -4.08 -3.44 -11.30
CA GLN A 71 -3.35 -3.46 -10.04
C GLN A 71 -3.67 -2.27 -9.13
N SER A 72 -4.48 -1.29 -9.58
CA SER A 72 -4.85 -0.16 -8.71
C SER A 72 -5.57 -0.64 -7.44
N GLY A 73 -5.41 0.10 -6.37
CA GLY A 73 -6.36 0.09 -5.27
C GLY A 73 -7.70 0.71 -5.70
N ILE A 74 -8.52 1.00 -4.73
CA ILE A 74 -9.90 1.47 -4.92
C ILE A 74 -10.06 2.79 -4.14
N ALA A 75 -10.55 3.84 -4.82
CA ALA A 75 -11.00 5.05 -4.16
C ALA A 75 -12.53 5.03 -4.03
N ILE A 76 -13.04 5.58 -2.92
CA ILE A 76 -14.48 5.55 -2.63
C ILE A 76 -14.92 6.94 -2.15
N TRP A 77 -16.04 7.41 -2.72
CA TRP A 77 -16.69 8.61 -2.25
C TRP A 77 -18.21 8.45 -2.34
N ASN A 78 -18.87 8.47 -1.20
CA ASN A 78 -20.31 8.21 -1.06
C ASN A 78 -20.70 6.86 -1.68
N ASP A 79 -21.53 6.90 -2.70
CA ASP A 79 -22.03 5.75 -3.45
C ASP A 79 -21.18 5.35 -4.66
N ARG A 80 -19.98 5.92 -4.82
CA ARG A 80 -19.11 5.74 -6.00
C ARG A 80 -17.79 5.09 -5.65
N VAL A 81 -17.41 4.15 -6.49
CA VAL A 81 -16.19 3.34 -6.37
C VAL A 81 -15.36 3.53 -7.62
N PHE A 82 -14.12 3.98 -7.47
CA PHE A 82 -13.21 4.28 -8.58
C PHE A 82 -11.99 3.36 -8.55
N PHE A 83 -11.65 2.81 -9.70
CA PHE A 83 -10.43 2.02 -9.90
C PHE A 83 -10.06 1.99 -11.39
N THR A 84 -8.94 1.37 -11.72
CA THR A 84 -8.51 1.19 -13.11
C THR A 84 -8.25 -0.28 -13.42
N THR A 85 -8.37 -0.65 -14.70
CA THR A 85 -7.91 -1.92 -15.25
C THR A 85 -7.02 -1.65 -16.45
N ASN A 86 -6.26 -2.66 -16.86
CA ASN A 86 -5.71 -2.64 -18.21
C ASN A 86 -6.86 -2.69 -19.23
N LYS A 87 -6.67 -2.08 -20.38
CA LYS A 87 -7.59 -2.24 -21.51
C LYS A 87 -7.43 -3.64 -22.08
N PRO A 88 -8.51 -4.39 -22.37
CA PRO A 88 -8.42 -5.68 -23.04
C PRO A 88 -7.61 -5.56 -24.34
N LEU A 89 -6.72 -6.52 -24.57
CA LEU A 89 -5.92 -6.57 -25.79
C LEU A 89 -6.82 -6.84 -26.98
N ARG A 90 -6.55 -6.19 -28.10
CA ARG A 90 -7.25 -6.45 -29.36
C ARG A 90 -6.80 -7.79 -29.92
N GLU A 91 -7.71 -8.51 -30.56
CA GLU A 91 -7.43 -9.83 -31.13
C GLU A 91 -6.35 -9.79 -32.22
N ASP A 92 -6.26 -8.67 -32.94
CA ASP A 92 -5.34 -8.45 -34.07
C ASP A 92 -3.96 -7.94 -33.63
N THR A 93 -3.75 -7.68 -32.33
CA THR A 93 -2.49 -7.12 -31.85
C THR A 93 -1.48 -8.24 -31.58
N SER A 94 -0.22 -8.10 -32.05
CA SER A 94 0.81 -9.09 -31.78
C SER A 94 1.31 -8.98 -30.33
N LEU A 95 1.70 -10.12 -29.74
CA LEU A 95 2.24 -10.13 -28.35
C LEU A 95 3.62 -9.46 -28.23
N GLU A 96 4.27 -9.22 -29.36
CA GLU A 96 5.59 -8.53 -29.42
C GLU A 96 5.40 -7.00 -29.45
N GLU A 97 4.25 -6.53 -29.91
CA GLU A 97 3.90 -5.13 -29.79
C GLU A 97 3.54 -4.81 -28.36
N THR A 98 3.92 -3.66 -27.94
CA THR A 98 3.85 -3.11 -26.61
C THR A 98 2.41 -2.83 -26.16
N GLU A 99 1.67 -3.87 -26.03
CA GLU A 99 0.27 -3.89 -25.69
C GLU A 99 0.05 -3.83 -24.18
N GLY A 100 -1.10 -3.38 -23.78
CA GLY A 100 -1.47 -3.24 -22.38
C GLY A 100 -0.98 -1.95 -21.74
N SER A 101 -0.61 -0.97 -22.55
CA SER A 101 -0.25 0.37 -22.06
C SER A 101 -1.48 1.22 -21.76
N ASP A 102 -2.57 1.03 -22.50
CA ASP A 102 -3.82 1.72 -22.25
C ASP A 102 -4.55 1.13 -21.04
N ILE A 103 -5.24 1.97 -20.32
CA ILE A 103 -6.04 1.57 -19.16
C ILE A 103 -7.46 2.10 -19.29
N ILE A 104 -8.37 1.50 -18.52
CA ILE A 104 -9.75 1.94 -18.39
C ILE A 104 -9.98 2.38 -16.95
N GLY A 105 -10.45 3.62 -16.77
CA GLY A 105 -10.99 4.10 -15.51
C GLY A 105 -12.46 3.71 -15.37
N TYR A 106 -12.84 3.28 -14.17
CA TYR A 106 -14.20 2.87 -13.84
C TYR A 106 -14.77 3.72 -12.72
N CYS A 107 -16.06 3.99 -12.81
CA CYS A 107 -16.91 4.36 -11.71
C CYS A 107 -18.01 3.30 -11.57
N LEU A 108 -18.08 2.67 -10.39
CA LEU A 108 -19.18 1.77 -10.03
C LEU A 108 -20.04 2.39 -8.95
N ASN A 109 -21.30 1.96 -8.92
CA ASN A 109 -22.17 2.19 -7.77
C ASN A 109 -21.73 1.28 -6.59
N ALA A 110 -21.54 1.85 -5.42
CA ALA A 110 -21.03 1.14 -4.24
C ALA A 110 -22.04 0.15 -3.65
N GLU A 111 -23.36 0.36 -3.87
CA GLU A 111 -24.41 -0.50 -3.31
C GLU A 111 -24.57 -1.81 -4.06
N ASN A 112 -24.41 -1.79 -5.40
CA ASN A 112 -24.74 -2.92 -6.24
C ASN A 112 -23.63 -3.33 -7.23
N GLY A 113 -22.53 -2.58 -7.30
CA GLY A 113 -21.41 -2.86 -8.20
C GLY A 113 -21.71 -2.60 -9.68
N ASN A 114 -22.80 -1.93 -10.04
CA ASN A 114 -23.09 -1.59 -11.41
C ASN A 114 -22.14 -0.50 -11.94
N VAL A 115 -21.73 -0.65 -13.21
CA VAL A 115 -20.92 0.38 -13.89
C VAL A 115 -21.81 1.58 -14.16
N GLU A 116 -21.43 2.74 -13.64
CA GLU A 116 -22.09 4.01 -13.94
C GLU A 116 -21.48 4.64 -15.20
N TRP A 117 -20.15 4.66 -15.26
CA TRP A 117 -19.41 5.12 -16.43
C TRP A 117 -17.99 4.55 -16.47
N THR A 118 -17.37 4.64 -17.62
CA THR A 118 -15.98 4.28 -17.87
C THR A 118 -15.29 5.35 -18.70
N VAL A 119 -13.98 5.42 -18.62
CA VAL A 119 -13.15 6.29 -19.45
C VAL A 119 -11.95 5.54 -20.00
N ASP A 120 -11.70 5.66 -21.29
CA ASP A 120 -10.49 5.20 -21.94
C ASP A 120 -9.34 6.16 -21.65
N ILE A 121 -8.24 5.64 -21.14
CA ILE A 121 -7.05 6.40 -20.75
C ILE A 121 -5.86 5.89 -21.54
N PRO A 122 -5.59 6.48 -22.71
CA PRO A 122 -4.50 6.04 -23.57
C PRO A 122 -3.14 6.28 -22.91
N SER A 123 -2.17 5.49 -23.29
CA SER A 123 -0.78 5.66 -22.88
C SER A 123 -0.02 6.49 -23.92
N PRO A 124 0.55 7.64 -23.55
CA PRO A 124 1.42 8.39 -24.47
C PRO A 124 2.67 7.63 -24.90
N LYS A 125 3.10 6.69 -24.07
CA LYS A 125 4.23 5.80 -24.37
C LYS A 125 3.78 4.38 -24.41
N THR A 126 4.22 3.67 -25.40
CA THR A 126 4.05 2.24 -25.53
C THR A 126 4.89 1.50 -24.49
N MET A 127 4.29 0.63 -23.70
CA MET A 127 4.90 -0.04 -22.56
C MET A 127 4.67 -1.54 -22.66
N PRO A 128 5.67 -2.39 -22.39
CA PRO A 128 5.42 -3.83 -22.34
C PRO A 128 4.39 -4.16 -21.27
N TYR A 129 3.46 -5.06 -21.57
CA TYR A 129 2.54 -5.55 -20.57
C TYR A 129 3.30 -6.32 -19.48
N SER A 130 3.02 -6.02 -18.23
CA SER A 130 3.57 -6.74 -17.09
C SER A 130 2.52 -6.84 -16.00
N GLY A 131 2.17 -8.06 -15.66
CA GLY A 131 1.30 -8.34 -14.53
C GLY A 131 2.03 -8.64 -13.22
N LEU A 132 3.37 -8.56 -13.20
CA LEU A 132 4.17 -9.12 -12.11
C LEU A 132 4.28 -8.19 -10.89
N PHE A 133 4.61 -6.92 -11.08
CA PHE A 133 4.88 -6.00 -9.97
C PHE A 133 4.01 -4.77 -10.01
N SER A 134 3.96 -4.18 -11.16
CA SER A 134 3.21 -2.98 -11.44
C SER A 134 3.04 -2.85 -12.93
N ASP A 135 1.97 -2.25 -13.35
CA ASP A 135 1.66 -1.93 -14.72
C ASP A 135 1.11 -0.49 -14.82
N ASN A 136 0.62 -0.12 -15.97
CA ASN A 136 0.10 1.23 -16.17
C ASN A 136 -1.16 1.53 -15.34
N SER A 137 -1.88 0.49 -14.90
CA SER A 137 -3.07 0.61 -14.04
C SER A 137 -2.76 0.67 -12.55
N SER A 138 -1.50 0.66 -12.13
CA SER A 138 -1.13 0.49 -10.72
C SER A 138 -1.52 1.66 -9.82
N ALA A 139 -1.57 2.88 -10.36
CA ALA A 139 -1.99 4.04 -9.57
C ALA A 139 -3.46 3.95 -9.17
N THR A 140 -3.73 4.00 -7.88
CA THR A 140 -5.09 4.13 -7.38
C THR A 140 -5.64 5.50 -7.78
N PRO A 141 -6.87 5.59 -8.32
CA PRO A 141 -7.52 6.87 -8.51
C PRO A 141 -7.62 7.64 -7.20
N ILE A 142 -7.66 8.97 -7.28
CA ILE A 142 -7.87 9.84 -6.12
C ILE A 142 -9.09 10.73 -6.36
N THR A 143 -9.79 11.13 -5.30
CA THR A 143 -10.99 11.98 -5.41
C THR A 143 -11.12 12.94 -4.24
N ASP A 144 -11.69 14.11 -4.50
CA ASP A 144 -12.09 15.10 -3.49
C ASP A 144 -13.62 15.16 -3.30
N GLY A 145 -14.35 14.24 -3.98
CA GLY A 145 -15.82 14.22 -4.00
C GLY A 145 -16.47 15.17 -5.01
N LYS A 146 -15.70 15.97 -5.73
CA LYS A 146 -16.12 16.78 -6.87
C LYS A 146 -15.49 16.31 -8.16
N HIS A 147 -14.26 15.84 -8.05
CA HIS A 147 -13.42 15.36 -9.14
C HIS A 147 -12.84 13.99 -8.82
N VAL A 148 -12.44 13.27 -9.85
CA VAL A 148 -11.63 12.06 -9.77
C VAL A 148 -10.45 12.18 -10.74
N TRP A 149 -9.27 11.85 -10.26
CA TRP A 149 -8.03 11.85 -11.05
C TRP A 149 -7.61 10.42 -11.32
N PHE A 150 -7.36 10.14 -12.59
CA PHE A 150 -6.81 8.88 -13.07
C PHE A 150 -5.40 9.12 -13.60
N ILE A 151 -4.50 8.20 -13.30
CA ILE A 151 -3.11 8.27 -13.75
C ILE A 151 -2.77 7.02 -14.54
N ASN A 152 -2.44 7.19 -15.84
CA ASN A 152 -1.76 6.17 -16.61
C ASN A 152 -0.25 6.38 -16.49
N HIS A 153 0.44 5.42 -15.92
CA HIS A 153 1.89 5.50 -15.73
C HIS A 153 2.70 5.56 -17.04
N GLY A 154 2.07 5.42 -18.18
CA GLY A 154 2.65 5.75 -19.48
C GLY A 154 2.86 7.25 -19.73
N GLY A 155 2.37 8.10 -18.82
CA GLY A 155 2.63 9.53 -18.85
C GLY A 155 1.41 10.42 -19.07
N LEU A 156 0.22 9.98 -18.64
CA LEU A 156 -1.03 10.75 -18.76
C LEU A 156 -1.78 10.81 -17.44
N MET A 157 -2.20 12.01 -17.06
CA MET A 157 -3.14 12.25 -15.96
C MET A 157 -4.41 12.90 -16.49
N LEU A 158 -5.57 12.41 -16.04
CA LEU A 158 -6.88 12.95 -16.39
C LEU A 158 -7.64 13.32 -15.13
N CYS A 159 -8.37 14.41 -15.20
CA CYS A 159 -9.36 14.82 -14.21
C CYS A 159 -10.74 14.77 -14.82
N HIS A 160 -11.65 14.09 -14.15
CA HIS A 160 -13.06 14.02 -14.51
C HIS A 160 -13.91 14.55 -13.36
N ASP A 161 -15.10 15.07 -13.68
CA ASP A 161 -16.12 15.29 -12.66
C ASP A 161 -16.74 13.95 -12.21
N MET A 162 -17.57 13.98 -11.18
CA MET A 162 -18.19 12.78 -10.64
C MET A 162 -19.17 12.10 -11.61
N ASN A 163 -19.55 12.74 -12.72
CA ASN A 163 -20.42 12.21 -13.76
C ASN A 163 -19.64 11.65 -14.95
N GLY A 164 -18.30 11.64 -14.87
CA GLY A 164 -17.42 11.10 -15.91
C GLY A 164 -17.11 12.07 -17.05
N LYS A 165 -17.48 13.36 -16.92
CA LYS A 165 -17.09 14.38 -17.89
C LYS A 165 -15.67 14.83 -17.65
N GLU A 166 -14.83 14.81 -18.69
CA GLU A 166 -13.46 15.30 -18.61
C GLU A 166 -13.41 16.79 -18.28
N VAL A 167 -12.61 17.14 -17.28
CA VAL A 167 -12.32 18.52 -16.88
C VAL A 167 -11.02 18.98 -17.51
N TRP A 168 -9.98 18.14 -17.40
CA TRP A 168 -8.69 18.37 -18.05
C TRP A 168 -7.89 17.08 -18.22
N ARG A 169 -6.91 17.11 -19.11
CA ARG A 169 -5.86 16.09 -19.26
C ARG A 169 -4.49 16.71 -19.39
N ARG A 170 -3.46 16.04 -18.85
CA ARG A 170 -2.06 16.49 -18.92
C ARG A 170 -1.12 15.30 -19.10
N SER A 171 -0.18 15.44 -20.02
CA SER A 171 0.96 14.54 -20.13
C SER A 171 2.04 14.92 -19.12
N PHE A 172 2.76 13.92 -18.65
CA PHE A 172 3.93 14.08 -17.80
C PHE A 172 5.05 13.13 -18.26
N GLU A 173 6.28 13.46 -17.89
CA GLU A 173 7.41 12.59 -18.16
C GLU A 173 7.25 11.25 -17.43
N SER A 174 7.30 10.16 -18.16
CA SER A 174 7.17 8.81 -17.64
C SER A 174 8.31 7.94 -18.17
N ARG A 175 8.64 6.94 -17.40
CA ARG A 175 9.62 5.92 -17.72
C ARG A 175 9.01 4.77 -18.52
N THR A 176 9.82 4.17 -19.40
CA THR A 176 9.43 2.98 -20.20
C THR A 176 9.53 1.63 -19.45
N ARG A 177 9.93 1.61 -18.18
CA ARG A 177 10.03 0.39 -17.36
C ARG A 177 9.07 0.38 -16.16
N HIS A 178 8.71 -0.82 -15.72
CA HIS A 178 7.63 -1.05 -14.75
C HIS A 178 7.93 -0.65 -13.29
N ASN A 179 9.18 -0.69 -12.86
CA ASN A 179 9.54 -0.67 -11.43
C ASN A 179 9.24 0.64 -10.69
N ALA A 180 8.83 1.70 -11.36
CA ALA A 180 8.49 2.97 -10.72
C ALA A 180 7.00 3.18 -10.49
N LYS A 181 6.19 2.12 -10.64
CA LYS A 181 4.74 2.22 -10.67
C LYS A 181 4.08 1.72 -9.38
N GLN A 182 4.85 1.57 -8.31
CA GLN A 182 4.37 1.05 -7.02
C GLN A 182 4.07 2.14 -6.00
N CYS A 183 4.29 3.41 -6.37
CA CYS A 183 4.01 4.54 -5.51
C CYS A 183 2.61 5.07 -5.79
N GLU A 184 1.82 5.16 -4.74
CA GLU A 184 0.45 5.65 -4.83
C GLU A 184 0.40 7.19 -4.90
N PRO A 185 -0.49 7.78 -5.69
CA PRO A 185 -0.71 9.22 -5.68
C PRO A 185 -1.38 9.68 -4.39
N ILE A 186 -1.12 10.92 -4.03
CA ILE A 186 -1.62 11.57 -2.81
C ILE A 186 -2.31 12.88 -3.21
N LEU A 187 -3.50 13.14 -2.66
CA LEU A 187 -4.17 14.43 -2.76
C LEU A 187 -3.97 15.22 -1.46
N VAL A 188 -3.44 16.42 -1.57
CA VAL A 188 -3.19 17.31 -0.44
C VAL A 188 -3.22 18.77 -0.86
N ASN A 189 -3.94 19.64 -0.13
CA ASN A 189 -3.96 21.09 -0.36
C ASN A 189 -4.12 21.48 -1.84
N ASP A 190 -5.12 20.90 -2.51
CA ASP A 190 -5.38 21.10 -3.94
C ASP A 190 -4.21 20.72 -4.87
N GLN A 191 -3.34 19.83 -4.42
CA GLN A 191 -2.24 19.29 -5.19
C GLN A 191 -2.33 17.76 -5.30
N VAL A 192 -2.00 17.26 -6.48
CA VAL A 192 -1.76 15.82 -6.73
C VAL A 192 -0.26 15.58 -6.68
N LEU A 193 0.18 14.81 -5.68
CA LEU A 193 1.57 14.39 -5.55
C LEU A 193 1.71 12.94 -5.99
N PHE A 194 2.72 12.65 -6.80
CA PHE A 194 3.10 11.27 -7.07
C PHE A 194 4.57 11.15 -7.46
N VAL A 195 5.07 9.93 -7.42
CA VAL A 195 6.46 9.62 -7.69
C VAL A 195 6.67 9.35 -9.17
N THR A 196 7.60 10.07 -9.78
CA THR A 196 8.04 9.83 -11.15
C THR A 196 9.51 9.46 -11.20
N MET A 197 9.90 8.76 -12.24
CA MET A 197 11.29 8.34 -12.47
C MET A 197 11.77 8.85 -13.82
N ARG A 198 13.03 9.27 -13.90
CA ARG A 198 13.67 9.61 -15.18
C ARG A 198 13.64 8.42 -16.15
N ASP A 199 13.52 8.71 -17.43
CA ASP A 199 13.51 7.68 -18.46
C ASP A 199 14.81 6.84 -18.44
N SER A 200 14.70 5.57 -18.80
CA SER A 200 15.85 4.66 -18.89
C SER A 200 16.83 5.05 -19.98
N ASP A 201 16.37 5.80 -20.96
CA ASP A 201 17.18 6.24 -22.10
C ASP A 201 17.88 7.58 -21.88
N ASP A 202 17.67 8.22 -20.73
CA ASP A 202 18.42 9.38 -20.30
C ASP A 202 19.94 9.07 -20.39
N PRO A 203 20.72 9.86 -21.16
CA PRO A 203 22.17 9.63 -21.32
C PRO A 203 22.92 9.61 -19.98
N LEU A 204 22.49 10.43 -19.03
CA LEU A 204 23.05 10.49 -17.68
C LEU A 204 22.87 9.16 -16.97
N ARG A 205 21.67 8.58 -17.04
CA ARG A 205 21.38 7.28 -16.45
C ARG A 205 22.18 6.14 -17.08
N ARG A 206 22.38 6.18 -18.41
CA ARG A 206 23.24 5.20 -19.10
C ARG A 206 24.68 5.28 -18.62
N SER A 207 25.22 6.48 -18.44
CA SER A 207 26.58 6.67 -17.93
C SER A 207 26.75 6.16 -16.51
N MET A 208 25.72 6.30 -15.67
CA MET A 208 25.73 5.83 -14.28
C MET A 208 25.64 4.29 -14.18
N ARG A 209 24.93 3.62 -15.08
CA ARG A 209 24.89 2.14 -15.13
C ARG A 209 26.26 1.52 -15.34
N ALA A 210 27.14 2.22 -16.04
CA ALA A 210 28.52 1.77 -16.27
C ALA A 210 29.41 1.88 -15.02
N LYS A 211 28.94 2.57 -13.95
CA LYS A 211 29.71 2.85 -12.74
C LYS A 211 28.98 2.43 -11.48
N PRO A 212 28.83 1.12 -11.19
CA PRO A 212 28.02 0.63 -10.06
C PRO A 212 28.52 1.09 -8.68
N TRP A 213 29.75 1.58 -8.58
CA TRP A 213 30.38 2.11 -7.36
C TRP A 213 30.26 3.64 -7.20
N ALA A 214 29.67 4.33 -8.17
CA ALA A 214 29.51 5.79 -8.12
C ALA A 214 28.44 6.26 -7.12
N ARG A 215 27.96 5.38 -6.25
CA ARG A 215 26.90 5.68 -5.25
C ARG A 215 27.16 6.94 -4.43
N ASN A 216 28.43 7.30 -4.22
CA ASN A 216 28.84 8.40 -3.35
C ASN A 216 29.71 9.45 -4.05
N THR A 217 29.92 9.39 -5.36
CA THR A 217 30.96 10.19 -6.01
C THR A 217 30.45 11.34 -6.88
N ALA A 218 29.15 11.40 -7.14
CA ALA A 218 28.58 12.44 -7.97
C ALA A 218 27.15 12.76 -7.54
N PRO A 219 26.96 13.40 -6.37
CA PRO A 219 25.63 13.72 -5.85
C PRO A 219 24.81 14.62 -6.79
N GLU A 220 25.44 15.41 -7.63
CA GLU A 220 24.80 16.22 -8.66
C GLU A 220 24.15 15.41 -9.79
N LEU A 221 24.50 14.13 -9.91
CA LEU A 221 23.87 13.21 -10.87
C LEU A 221 22.62 12.52 -10.33
N TRP A 222 22.30 12.75 -9.09
CA TRP A 222 21.18 12.19 -8.34
C TRP A 222 20.15 13.27 -8.03
N PRO A 223 18.90 12.96 -7.83
CA PRO A 223 18.22 11.68 -7.82
C PRO A 223 17.60 11.29 -9.19
N TRP A 224 17.21 10.01 -9.33
CA TRP A 224 16.49 9.50 -10.49
C TRP A 224 14.98 9.52 -10.33
N THR A 225 14.50 9.34 -9.09
CA THR A 225 13.11 9.23 -8.72
C THR A 225 12.76 10.44 -7.88
N PHE A 226 11.66 11.10 -8.24
CA PHE A 226 11.24 12.35 -7.62
C PHE A 226 9.80 12.29 -7.18
N ILE A 227 9.48 13.01 -6.10
CA ILE A 227 8.12 13.44 -5.83
C ILE A 227 7.84 14.65 -6.72
N ARG A 228 6.76 14.59 -7.47
CA ARG A 228 6.26 15.72 -8.28
C ARG A 228 4.89 16.13 -7.81
N SER A 229 4.64 17.42 -7.87
CA SER A 229 3.37 18.03 -7.54
C SER A 229 2.72 18.67 -8.75
N PHE A 230 1.42 18.49 -8.84
CA PHE A 230 0.57 19.06 -9.87
C PHE A 230 -0.63 19.74 -9.23
N ASP A 231 -1.03 20.89 -9.75
CA ASP A 231 -2.27 21.55 -9.37
C ASP A 231 -3.48 20.67 -9.70
N ALA A 232 -4.29 20.36 -8.72
CA ALA A 232 -5.41 19.44 -8.88
C ALA A 232 -6.50 19.99 -9.82
N GLY A 233 -6.71 21.31 -9.84
CA GLY A 233 -7.72 21.96 -10.68
C GLY A 233 -7.35 22.07 -12.15
N THR A 234 -6.06 22.12 -12.48
CA THR A 234 -5.57 22.42 -13.84
C THR A 234 -4.59 21.38 -14.41
N GLY A 235 -4.03 20.52 -13.56
CA GLY A 235 -2.97 19.57 -13.91
C GLY A 235 -1.62 20.22 -14.23
N LYS A 236 -1.44 21.52 -13.93
CA LYS A 236 -0.16 22.21 -14.13
C LYS A 236 0.87 21.70 -13.13
N ALA A 237 2.08 21.39 -13.59
CA ALA A 237 3.19 21.07 -12.71
C ALA A 237 3.52 22.28 -11.80
N LEU A 238 3.62 22.04 -10.51
CA LEU A 238 3.91 23.05 -9.50
C LEU A 238 5.38 23.00 -9.08
N TRP A 239 5.84 21.86 -8.55
CA TRP A 239 7.19 21.67 -8.07
C TRP A 239 7.67 20.22 -8.22
N THR A 240 8.98 20.04 -8.13
CA THR A 240 9.65 18.73 -8.07
C THR A 240 10.51 18.73 -6.81
N GLY A 241 10.44 17.65 -6.03
CA GLY A 241 11.23 17.52 -4.81
C GLY A 241 12.72 17.55 -5.08
N GLU A 242 13.50 18.26 -4.25
CA GLU A 242 14.96 18.36 -4.36
C GLU A 242 15.64 17.04 -4.04
N SER A 243 15.14 16.32 -3.03
CA SER A 243 15.64 15.01 -2.64
C SER A 243 15.03 13.90 -3.47
N GLY A 244 15.82 12.89 -3.77
CA GLY A 244 15.32 11.68 -4.39
C GLY A 244 14.50 10.84 -3.41
N THR A 245 13.67 9.98 -3.96
CA THR A 245 12.87 9.01 -3.20
C THR A 245 13.11 7.59 -3.70
N SER A 246 12.65 6.60 -2.96
CA SER A 246 12.68 5.20 -3.39
C SER A 246 11.61 4.91 -4.44
N VAL A 247 11.93 4.05 -5.40
CA VAL A 247 10.98 3.59 -6.44
C VAL A 247 9.84 2.73 -5.91
N HIS A 248 9.95 2.26 -4.67
CA HIS A 248 9.00 1.33 -4.05
C HIS A 248 8.36 1.90 -2.79
N ASN A 249 8.57 3.17 -2.53
CA ASN A 249 8.08 3.81 -1.32
C ASN A 249 7.02 4.85 -1.68
N THR A 250 5.79 4.67 -1.22
CA THR A 250 4.78 5.72 -1.28
C THR A 250 5.09 6.76 -0.20
N PRO A 251 5.36 8.01 -0.58
CA PRO A 251 5.58 9.07 0.39
C PRO A 251 4.38 9.27 1.31
N ARG A 252 4.64 9.70 2.53
CA ARG A 252 3.62 9.99 3.53
C ARG A 252 3.49 11.49 3.72
N MET A 253 2.27 11.98 3.65
CA MET A 253 1.96 13.37 3.89
C MET A 253 1.44 13.58 5.31
N GLY A 254 1.75 14.71 5.91
CA GLY A 254 1.26 15.13 7.21
C GLY A 254 1.71 16.55 7.57
N TYR A 255 1.72 16.87 8.86
CA TYR A 255 2.04 18.19 9.36
C TYR A 255 3.09 18.10 10.47
N VAL A 256 4.09 18.96 10.40
CA VAL A 256 5.10 19.14 11.44
C VAL A 256 5.20 20.64 11.73
N GLY A 257 4.97 21.03 13.00
CA GLY A 257 4.92 22.43 13.38
C GLY A 257 3.85 23.25 12.61
N GLY A 258 2.73 22.64 12.30
CA GLY A 258 1.61 23.26 11.55
C GLY A 258 1.86 23.41 10.04
N LYS A 259 2.99 22.93 9.51
CA LYS A 259 3.36 23.04 8.09
C LYS A 259 3.21 21.69 7.38
N ALA A 260 2.64 21.70 6.18
CA ALA A 260 2.48 20.51 5.37
C ALA A 260 3.84 20.01 4.89
N VAL A 261 4.11 18.72 5.13
CA VAL A 261 5.36 18.06 4.78
C VAL A 261 5.09 16.68 4.21
N VAL A 262 6.07 16.14 3.50
CA VAL A 262 6.08 14.78 3.00
C VAL A 262 7.31 14.05 3.51
N PHE A 263 7.06 12.88 4.13
CA PHE A 263 8.10 11.98 4.61
C PHE A 263 8.24 10.81 3.65
N HIS A 264 9.47 10.47 3.29
CA HIS A 264 9.72 9.42 2.31
C HIS A 264 11.07 8.73 2.52
N ALA A 265 11.16 7.47 2.09
CA ALA A 265 12.40 6.75 2.04
C ALA A 265 13.26 7.19 0.86
N ARG A 266 14.57 7.05 0.99
CA ARG A 266 15.59 7.36 -0.01
C ARG A 266 16.34 6.11 -0.42
N GLY A 267 16.87 6.15 -1.64
CA GLY A 267 17.61 5.04 -2.20
C GLY A 267 16.70 3.95 -2.74
N GLY A 268 17.27 2.92 -3.28
CA GLY A 268 16.52 1.81 -3.84
C GLY A 268 17.36 0.58 -4.06
N GLY A 269 16.73 -0.60 -3.96
CA GLY A 269 17.37 -1.89 -4.23
C GLY A 269 17.62 -2.14 -5.71
N HIS A 270 17.03 -1.35 -6.60
CA HIS A 270 17.15 -1.54 -8.04
C HIS A 270 18.20 -0.61 -8.65
N ARG A 271 18.88 -1.14 -9.64
CA ARG A 271 19.98 -0.44 -10.32
C ARG A 271 19.47 0.59 -11.32
N PRO A 272 20.15 1.72 -11.44
CA PRO A 272 21.22 2.18 -10.57
C PRO A 272 20.67 2.56 -9.20
N PRO A 273 21.46 2.41 -8.14
CA PRO A 273 21.12 2.99 -6.86
C PRO A 273 21.02 4.50 -7.02
N GLU A 274 20.03 5.11 -6.41
CA GLU A 274 19.67 6.48 -6.73
C GLU A 274 20.44 7.48 -5.88
N ILE A 275 20.36 7.33 -4.59
CA ILE A 275 21.03 8.17 -3.59
C ILE A 275 21.35 7.29 -2.40
N PRO A 276 22.17 7.75 -1.45
CA PRO A 276 22.38 7.02 -0.21
C PRO A 276 21.05 6.64 0.44
N TYR A 277 20.98 5.43 0.95
CA TYR A 277 19.79 4.98 1.68
C TYR A 277 19.48 5.88 2.86
N GLY A 278 18.23 5.98 3.22
CA GLY A 278 17.79 6.74 4.37
C GLY A 278 16.36 7.23 4.27
N PHE A 279 16.09 8.29 4.99
CA PHE A 279 14.78 8.93 5.06
C PHE A 279 14.93 10.44 4.90
N SER A 280 13.92 11.07 4.30
CA SER A 280 13.89 12.52 4.14
C SER A 280 12.51 13.08 4.47
N MET A 281 12.50 14.32 4.93
CA MET A 281 11.31 15.15 5.08
C MET A 281 11.43 16.34 4.16
N SER A 282 10.39 16.59 3.38
CA SER A 282 10.35 17.70 2.42
C SER A 282 9.10 18.55 2.58
N ARG A 283 9.19 19.82 2.23
CA ARG A 283 8.08 20.77 2.27
C ARG A 283 7.08 20.51 1.14
N VAL A 284 5.79 20.63 1.42
CA VAL A 284 4.72 20.46 0.41
C VAL A 284 4.11 21.79 -0.01
N SER A 285 4.04 22.74 0.88
CA SER A 285 3.41 24.05 0.66
C SER A 285 4.37 25.19 0.94
N GLU A 286 3.95 26.41 0.60
CA GLU A 286 4.69 27.65 0.73
C GLU A 286 5.71 27.88 -0.42
N GLU A 287 6.48 28.95 -0.33
CA GLU A 287 7.44 29.35 -1.37
C GLU A 287 8.59 28.35 -1.57
N ASP A 288 8.88 27.53 -0.54
CA ASP A 288 9.92 26.53 -0.55
C ASP A 288 9.38 25.08 -0.74
N ALA A 289 8.23 24.94 -1.40
CA ALA A 289 7.67 23.62 -1.72
C ALA A 289 8.64 22.75 -2.54
N GLY A 290 8.79 21.49 -2.14
CA GLY A 290 9.75 20.56 -2.72
C GLY A 290 11.13 20.57 -2.06
N ARG A 291 11.42 21.56 -1.21
CA ARG A 291 12.70 21.65 -0.49
C ARG A 291 12.84 20.55 0.57
N GLU A 292 14.01 19.95 0.65
CA GLU A 292 14.38 19.04 1.73
C GLU A 292 14.59 19.82 3.04
N LEU A 293 13.88 19.43 4.09
CA LEU A 293 14.03 20.02 5.44
C LEU A 293 15.16 19.36 6.20
N TRP A 294 15.22 18.04 6.10
CA TRP A 294 16.28 17.22 6.66
C TRP A 294 16.37 15.88 5.95
N ASN A 295 17.49 15.21 6.08
CA ASN A 295 17.66 13.81 5.70
C ASN A 295 18.42 13.05 6.77
N HIS A 296 18.05 11.80 6.94
CA HIS A 296 18.76 10.81 7.73
C HIS A 296 19.38 9.80 6.77
N GLN A 297 20.70 9.69 6.78
CA GLN A 297 21.40 8.70 5.96
C GLN A 297 21.53 7.40 6.75
N SER A 298 21.18 6.28 6.12
CA SER A 298 21.33 4.95 6.67
C SER A 298 22.40 4.16 5.93
N ASP A 299 23.23 3.45 6.65
CA ASP A 299 24.21 2.50 6.11
C ASP A 299 23.54 1.21 5.65
N ARG A 300 22.29 0.97 6.05
CA ARG A 300 21.48 -0.19 5.70
C ARG A 300 20.48 0.13 4.61
N ALA A 301 20.15 -0.85 3.80
CA ALA A 301 19.19 -0.67 2.72
C ALA A 301 17.79 -0.32 3.26
N VAL A 302 17.18 0.70 2.69
CA VAL A 302 15.79 1.10 2.93
C VAL A 302 15.06 0.90 1.62
N THR A 303 14.31 -0.18 1.51
CA THR A 303 13.57 -0.52 0.28
C THR A 303 12.17 -1.00 0.63
N TYR A 304 11.24 -0.81 -0.30
CA TYR A 304 9.89 -1.38 -0.25
C TYR A 304 9.03 -0.98 0.95
N THR A 305 9.41 0.03 1.71
CA THR A 305 8.67 0.41 2.91
C THR A 305 8.04 1.78 2.77
N VAL A 306 6.84 1.89 3.26
CA VAL A 306 6.20 3.18 3.52
C VAL A 306 6.57 3.59 4.93
N SER A 307 7.07 4.79 5.04
CA SER A 307 7.41 5.38 6.32
C SER A 307 6.18 6.01 6.96
N HIS A 308 6.12 6.02 8.27
CA HIS A 308 5.04 6.65 9.04
C HIS A 308 5.59 7.81 9.86
N PHE A 309 4.80 8.82 10.10
CA PHE A 309 5.16 9.90 11.01
C PHE A 309 3.93 10.58 11.60
N ASP A 310 4.15 11.26 12.72
CA ASP A 310 3.25 12.23 13.34
C ASP A 310 3.98 13.57 13.53
N GLU A 311 3.40 14.48 14.30
CA GLU A 311 4.00 15.80 14.56
C GLU A 311 5.36 15.73 15.30
N TYR A 312 5.61 14.64 16.03
CA TYR A 312 6.77 14.50 16.91
C TYR A 312 7.80 13.52 16.37
N PHE A 313 7.35 12.40 15.81
CA PHE A 313 8.22 11.30 15.42
C PHE A 313 7.95 10.81 14.02
N ALA A 314 9.01 10.46 13.33
CA ALA A 314 8.98 9.72 12.08
C ALA A 314 9.53 8.30 12.29
N TYR A 315 8.99 7.34 11.55
CA TYR A 315 9.35 5.93 11.68
C TYR A 315 9.69 5.35 10.31
N GLY A 316 10.86 4.77 10.19
CA GLY A 316 11.32 4.12 8.99
C GLY A 316 11.87 2.72 9.26
N LEU A 317 11.64 1.79 8.35
CA LEU A 317 12.26 0.48 8.37
C LEU A 317 13.51 0.46 7.49
N ASP A 318 14.59 -0.02 8.05
CA ASP A 318 15.73 -0.46 7.26
C ASP A 318 15.89 -1.99 7.32
N SER A 319 16.97 -2.52 6.76
CA SER A 319 17.17 -3.97 6.68
C SER A 319 17.38 -4.68 8.02
N GLY A 320 17.35 -3.99 9.15
CA GLY A 320 17.62 -4.58 10.48
C GLY A 320 16.77 -4.04 11.60
N SER A 321 16.22 -2.83 11.45
CA SER A 321 15.62 -2.09 12.55
C SER A 321 14.42 -1.25 12.15
N LEU A 322 13.59 -0.95 13.13
CA LEU A 322 12.69 0.19 13.08
C LEU A 322 13.41 1.41 13.70
N ILE A 323 13.64 2.41 12.86
CA ILE A 323 14.29 3.66 13.27
C ILE A 323 13.22 4.69 13.64
N LYS A 324 13.26 5.17 14.87
CA LYS A 324 12.45 6.29 15.33
C LYS A 324 13.27 7.57 15.25
N LEU A 325 12.77 8.55 14.51
CA LEU A 325 13.43 9.83 14.28
C LEU A 325 12.60 10.95 14.91
N ASP A 326 13.24 12.03 15.32
CA ASP A 326 12.55 13.29 15.58
C ASP A 326 12.02 13.87 14.27
N ALA A 327 10.73 14.19 14.20
CA ALA A 327 10.09 14.61 12.96
C ALA A 327 10.56 16.00 12.47
N ARG A 328 11.14 16.83 13.34
CA ARG A 328 11.59 18.19 13.02
C ARG A 328 13.05 18.23 12.56
N SER A 329 13.89 17.38 13.16
CA SER A 329 15.35 17.40 12.92
C SER A 329 15.87 16.22 12.13
N GLY A 330 15.16 15.09 12.09
CA GLY A 330 15.62 13.84 11.49
C GLY A 330 16.66 13.10 12.35
N GLU A 331 16.91 13.56 13.58
CA GLU A 331 17.81 12.89 14.51
C GLU A 331 17.23 11.58 15.00
N VAL A 332 18.10 10.57 15.18
CA VAL A 332 17.70 9.26 15.71
C VAL A 332 17.35 9.38 17.18
N VAL A 333 16.09 9.13 17.50
CA VAL A 333 15.60 9.03 18.88
C VAL A 333 15.80 7.61 19.40
N ARG A 334 15.58 6.61 18.55
CA ARG A 334 15.74 5.21 18.92
C ARG A 334 15.95 4.32 17.69
N ASP A 335 16.85 3.36 17.81
CA ASP A 335 17.02 2.23 16.91
C ASP A 335 16.47 0.98 17.62
N ILE A 336 15.50 0.30 17.01
CA ILE A 336 14.84 -0.89 17.57
C ILE A 336 15.19 -2.08 16.68
N PRO A 337 16.15 -2.93 17.09
CA PRO A 337 16.48 -4.14 16.36
C PRO A 337 15.28 -5.08 16.22
N LEU A 338 15.02 -5.58 15.02
CA LEU A 338 13.82 -6.38 14.74
C LEU A 338 14.02 -7.88 15.00
N PHE A 339 15.26 -8.37 14.92
CA PHE A 339 15.53 -9.81 14.79
C PHE A 339 16.18 -10.45 16.00
N GLU A 340 16.43 -9.65 17.02
CA GLU A 340 17.02 -10.11 18.27
C GLU A 340 16.04 -9.84 19.41
N LYS A 341 16.02 -10.73 20.39
CA LYS A 341 15.23 -10.55 21.61
C LYS A 341 13.73 -10.28 21.37
N ALA A 342 13.13 -11.06 20.49
CA ALA A 342 11.70 -10.97 20.19
C ALA A 342 10.91 -12.08 20.90
N ASP A 343 9.65 -11.79 21.23
CA ASP A 343 8.69 -12.81 21.61
C ASP A 343 8.06 -13.40 20.35
N ILE A 344 8.23 -14.70 20.10
CA ILE A 344 7.85 -15.34 18.85
C ILE A 344 6.88 -16.48 19.12
N HIS A 345 5.71 -16.45 18.48
CA HIS A 345 4.70 -17.49 18.51
C HIS A 345 4.74 -18.27 17.18
N LEU A 346 5.16 -19.53 17.20
CA LEU A 346 5.29 -20.39 16.04
C LEU A 346 4.31 -21.55 16.09
N TRP A 347 3.74 -21.89 14.94
CA TRP A 347 2.91 -23.07 14.77
C TRP A 347 3.75 -24.33 14.72
N ASN A 348 3.49 -25.26 15.64
CA ASN A 348 4.09 -26.59 15.60
C ASN A 348 3.15 -27.55 14.85
N ALA A 349 3.60 -28.01 13.67
CA ALA A 349 2.80 -28.91 12.82
C ALA A 349 2.58 -30.31 13.41
N THR A 350 3.43 -30.74 14.35
CA THR A 350 3.32 -32.03 15.03
C THR A 350 2.29 -32.00 16.15
N THR A 351 2.37 -31.01 17.03
CA THR A 351 1.46 -30.84 18.17
C THR A 351 0.16 -30.16 17.77
N LYS A 352 0.13 -29.49 16.60
CA LYS A 352 -0.98 -28.65 16.12
C LYS A 352 -1.36 -27.53 17.12
N GLN A 353 -0.34 -26.95 17.73
CA GLN A 353 -0.46 -25.86 18.69
C GLN A 353 0.61 -24.81 18.45
N TYR A 354 0.38 -23.60 18.92
CA TYR A 354 1.42 -22.58 18.94
C TYR A 354 2.38 -22.80 20.10
N GLU A 355 3.65 -22.62 19.80
CA GLU A 355 4.75 -22.63 20.77
C GLU A 355 5.29 -21.20 20.93
N LYS A 356 5.50 -20.82 22.19
CA LYS A 356 6.01 -19.50 22.54
C LYS A 356 7.50 -19.56 22.82
N HIS A 357 8.26 -18.71 22.12
CA HIS A 357 9.68 -18.50 22.32
C HIS A 357 9.89 -17.07 22.79
N LEU A 358 10.33 -16.89 24.04
CA LEU A 358 10.56 -15.60 24.64
C LEU A 358 12.00 -15.14 24.44
N ASP A 359 12.20 -13.84 24.23
CA ASP A 359 13.52 -13.21 24.10
C ASP A 359 14.43 -13.96 23.08
N ALA A 360 13.80 -14.44 22.00
CA ALA A 360 14.42 -15.29 21.01
C ALA A 360 14.94 -14.49 19.79
N SER A 361 15.93 -15.06 19.10
CA SER A 361 16.34 -14.57 17.78
C SER A 361 15.35 -15.05 16.71
N PHE A 362 15.03 -14.20 15.75
CA PHE A 362 14.19 -14.57 14.60
C PHE A 362 14.84 -15.64 13.70
N SER A 363 16.11 -15.94 13.91
CA SER A 363 16.81 -17.03 13.21
C SER A 363 16.20 -18.41 13.44
N ILE A 364 15.38 -18.58 14.49
CA ILE A 364 14.60 -19.82 14.71
C ILE A 364 13.48 -20.01 13.68
N VAL A 365 13.04 -18.92 13.04
CA VAL A 365 12.00 -18.91 12.01
C VAL A 365 12.63 -19.12 10.63
N THR A 366 13.71 -18.39 10.33
CA THR A 366 14.43 -18.46 9.07
C THR A 366 15.80 -17.82 9.19
N ASP A 367 16.78 -18.38 8.50
CA ASP A 367 18.15 -17.85 8.38
C ASP A 367 18.29 -16.81 7.22
N ARG A 368 17.25 -16.67 6.39
CA ARG A 368 17.26 -15.82 5.19
C ARG A 368 16.94 -14.35 5.45
N PHE A 369 16.52 -14.03 6.64
CA PHE A 369 15.95 -12.74 7.02
C PHE A 369 16.92 -11.55 7.00
N LYS A 370 18.14 -11.72 6.58
CA LYS A 370 19.25 -10.75 6.75
C LYS A 370 19.21 -9.50 5.88
N LYS A 371 18.24 -9.34 4.96
CA LYS A 371 18.27 -8.24 3.98
C LYS A 371 17.00 -7.40 3.88
N GLU A 372 15.84 -7.96 4.08
CA GLU A 372 14.56 -7.27 3.86
C GLU A 372 13.51 -7.78 4.86
N PRO A 373 13.19 -6.99 5.91
CA PRO A 373 12.24 -7.42 6.94
C PRO A 373 10.84 -7.62 6.39
N THR A 374 10.46 -6.81 5.41
CA THR A 374 9.17 -6.85 4.75
C THR A 374 9.26 -6.34 3.32
N ASN A 375 8.35 -6.79 2.47
CA ASN A 375 8.11 -6.24 1.14
C ASN A 375 6.74 -5.57 1.03
N GLN A 376 5.98 -5.55 2.11
CA GLN A 376 4.73 -4.82 2.21
C GLN A 376 4.91 -3.49 2.92
N THR A 377 4.00 -2.58 2.67
CA THR A 377 3.82 -1.38 3.47
C THR A 377 3.54 -1.79 4.92
N PRO A 378 4.32 -1.32 5.88
CA PRO A 378 3.96 -1.46 7.30
C PRO A 378 2.88 -0.46 7.68
N ILE A 379 2.30 -0.60 8.86
CA ILE A 379 1.27 0.30 9.38
C ILE A 379 1.50 0.64 10.85
N LEU A 380 1.29 1.92 11.18
CA LEU A 380 1.32 2.39 12.56
C LEU A 380 -0.13 2.56 13.06
N THR A 381 -0.47 1.89 14.16
CA THR A 381 -1.77 2.01 14.82
C THR A 381 -1.57 2.17 16.32
N GLY A 382 -1.95 3.34 16.86
CA GLY A 382 -1.62 3.71 18.22
C GLY A 382 -0.10 3.70 18.43
N LYS A 383 0.36 2.91 19.41
CA LYS A 383 1.79 2.73 19.71
C LYS A 383 2.42 1.53 19.01
N TYR A 384 1.70 0.82 18.18
CA TYR A 384 2.17 -0.39 17.55
C TYR A 384 2.46 -0.19 16.07
N TYR A 385 3.65 -0.58 15.66
CA TYR A 385 4.09 -0.65 14.28
C TYR A 385 4.04 -2.10 13.81
N LEU A 386 3.18 -2.38 12.82
CA LEU A 386 2.95 -3.74 12.35
C LEU A 386 3.41 -3.90 10.89
N PHE A 387 3.91 -5.09 10.58
CA PHE A 387 4.35 -5.46 9.22
C PHE A 387 4.25 -6.98 9.03
N MET A 388 4.11 -7.42 7.78
CA MET A 388 4.29 -8.83 7.43
C MET A 388 5.74 -9.08 7.08
N THR A 389 6.30 -10.17 7.59
CA THR A 389 7.69 -10.54 7.30
C THR A 389 7.81 -11.06 5.87
N HIS A 390 8.94 -10.79 5.24
CA HIS A 390 9.25 -11.31 3.91
C HIS A 390 9.36 -12.85 3.88
N GLU A 391 9.91 -13.42 4.93
CA GLU A 391 10.13 -14.86 5.12
C GLU A 391 9.49 -15.32 6.43
N GLY A 392 9.14 -16.60 6.52
CA GLY A 392 8.68 -17.23 7.77
C GLY A 392 7.20 -17.03 8.08
N HIS A 393 6.44 -16.34 7.24
CA HIS A 393 4.99 -16.17 7.34
C HIS A 393 4.53 -15.61 8.69
N CYS A 394 5.23 -14.59 9.20
CA CYS A 394 4.88 -13.95 10.45
C CYS A 394 4.31 -12.53 10.24
N VAL A 395 3.43 -12.14 11.14
CA VAL A 395 3.14 -10.74 11.39
C VAL A 395 4.04 -10.27 12.52
N GLY A 396 4.83 -9.23 12.26
CA GLY A 396 5.66 -8.55 13.27
C GLY A 396 4.91 -7.38 13.88
N ARG A 397 5.04 -7.19 15.19
CA ARG A 397 4.53 -6.04 15.93
C ARG A 397 5.63 -5.44 16.78
N VAL A 398 5.84 -4.14 16.66
CA VAL A 398 6.81 -3.39 17.46
C VAL A 398 6.07 -2.36 18.31
N ASN A 399 6.24 -2.40 19.61
CA ASN A 399 5.80 -1.32 20.49
C ASN A 399 6.82 -0.19 20.40
N THR A 400 6.45 0.95 19.81
CA THR A 400 7.32 2.09 19.54
C THR A 400 7.74 2.87 20.80
N GLU A 401 7.06 2.62 21.92
CA GLU A 401 7.39 3.23 23.23
C GLU A 401 8.38 2.37 24.01
N SER A 402 8.06 1.08 24.21
CA SER A 402 8.93 0.16 24.94
C SER A 402 10.07 -0.41 24.12
N GLY A 403 9.91 -0.53 22.80
CA GLY A 403 10.82 -1.21 21.88
C GLY A 403 10.65 -2.73 21.87
N LYS A 404 9.59 -3.25 22.48
CA LYS A 404 9.29 -4.68 22.45
C LYS A 404 8.92 -5.12 21.05
N VAL A 405 9.54 -6.21 20.58
CA VAL A 405 9.28 -6.83 19.29
C VAL A 405 8.58 -8.18 19.50
N GLU A 406 7.53 -8.42 18.75
CA GLU A 406 6.72 -9.63 18.83
C GLU A 406 6.43 -10.16 17.43
N TYR A 407 6.39 -11.47 17.27
CA TYR A 407 6.03 -12.14 16.02
C TYR A 407 4.97 -13.21 16.24
N LEU A 408 4.01 -13.24 15.34
CA LEU A 408 2.99 -14.28 15.28
C LEU A 408 3.04 -14.94 13.90
N GLN A 409 3.36 -16.22 13.84
CA GLN A 409 3.25 -16.97 12.60
C GLN A 409 1.78 -17.18 12.23
N VAL A 410 1.46 -17.00 10.96
CA VAL A 410 0.10 -17.17 10.43
C VAL A 410 0.11 -18.18 9.28
N PRO A 411 -1.00 -18.88 9.02
CA PRO A 411 -1.06 -19.82 7.90
C PRO A 411 -0.82 -19.10 6.56
N VAL A 412 -0.13 -19.76 5.65
CA VAL A 412 0.15 -19.23 4.31
C VAL A 412 -1.15 -19.07 3.51
N GLN A 413 -2.02 -20.07 3.59
CA GLN A 413 -3.27 -20.07 2.83
C GLN A 413 -4.35 -20.89 3.53
N VAL A 414 -5.59 -20.46 3.41
CA VAL A 414 -6.77 -21.26 3.75
C VAL A 414 -7.52 -21.59 2.47
N VAL A 415 -7.63 -22.89 2.17
CA VAL A 415 -8.34 -23.38 0.99
C VAL A 415 -9.78 -23.69 1.35
N ARG A 416 -10.72 -22.98 0.73
CA ARG A 416 -12.15 -23.12 0.95
C ARG A 416 -12.87 -23.63 -0.28
N LYS A 417 -13.83 -24.50 -0.05
CA LYS A 417 -14.82 -24.97 -1.03
C LYS A 417 -16.17 -25.10 -0.34
N GLN A 418 -17.21 -24.69 -1.02
CA GLN A 418 -18.57 -24.80 -0.48
C GLN A 418 -18.89 -26.24 -0.05
N GLY A 419 -19.40 -26.41 1.17
CA GLY A 419 -19.78 -27.71 1.72
C GLY A 419 -18.60 -28.61 2.15
N VAL A 420 -17.37 -28.11 2.15
CA VAL A 420 -16.17 -28.85 2.55
C VAL A 420 -15.47 -28.10 3.69
N ALA A 421 -14.91 -28.83 4.64
CA ALA A 421 -14.12 -28.24 5.73
C ALA A 421 -12.89 -27.50 5.19
N ASP A 422 -12.56 -26.36 5.81
CA ASP A 422 -11.39 -25.56 5.46
C ASP A 422 -10.10 -26.36 5.62
N ARG A 423 -9.20 -26.26 4.62
CA ARG A 423 -7.86 -26.83 4.68
C ARG A 423 -6.84 -25.71 4.87
N VAL A 424 -6.15 -25.72 5.99
CA VAL A 424 -5.14 -24.74 6.36
C VAL A 424 -3.76 -25.19 5.91
N LEU A 425 -3.04 -24.34 5.18
CA LEU A 425 -1.68 -24.58 4.68
C LEU A 425 -0.71 -23.63 5.41
N TRP A 426 0.37 -24.18 5.95
CA TRP A 426 1.31 -23.43 6.79
C TRP A 426 2.66 -23.15 6.13
N ASP A 427 3.04 -23.93 5.14
CA ASP A 427 4.39 -23.95 4.57
C ASP A 427 4.41 -23.67 3.06
N GLN A 428 3.28 -23.77 2.39
CA GLN A 428 3.17 -23.59 0.96
C GLN A 428 1.78 -23.15 0.54
N HIS A 429 1.66 -22.60 -0.65
CA HIS A 429 0.39 -22.21 -1.26
C HIS A 429 0.13 -22.96 -2.57
N ILE A 430 -1.12 -22.92 -3.01
CA ILE A 430 -1.51 -23.39 -4.33
C ILE A 430 -1.15 -22.32 -5.35
N SER A 431 -0.31 -22.64 -6.34
CA SER A 431 0.12 -21.71 -7.38
C SER A 431 -1.07 -21.17 -8.18
N SER A 432 -1.05 -19.88 -8.46
CA SER A 432 -2.04 -19.23 -9.32
C SER A 432 -1.63 -19.32 -10.79
N ASP A 433 -2.61 -19.49 -11.68
CA ASP A 433 -2.46 -19.51 -13.13
C ASP A 433 -3.20 -18.35 -13.83
N GLY A 434 -3.45 -17.26 -13.09
CA GLY A 434 -4.13 -16.07 -13.62
C GLY A 434 -3.51 -15.55 -14.91
N THR A 435 -4.36 -15.31 -15.91
CA THR A 435 -3.96 -14.85 -17.24
C THR A 435 -4.77 -13.62 -17.66
N ASN A 436 -4.24 -12.84 -18.59
CA ASN A 436 -4.97 -11.75 -19.24
C ASN A 436 -5.91 -12.27 -20.33
N SER A 437 -6.58 -11.37 -21.05
CA SER A 437 -7.51 -11.68 -22.14
C SER A 437 -6.88 -12.48 -23.29
N ARG A 438 -5.55 -12.50 -23.41
CA ARG A 438 -4.80 -13.26 -24.42
C ARG A 438 -4.09 -14.49 -23.90
N GLY A 439 -4.39 -14.91 -22.66
CA GLY A 439 -3.75 -16.08 -22.06
C GLY A 439 -2.32 -15.86 -21.56
N MET A 440 -1.79 -14.62 -21.57
CA MET A 440 -0.51 -14.33 -20.93
C MET A 440 -0.63 -14.49 -19.43
N LYS A 441 0.33 -15.18 -18.81
CA LYS A 441 0.42 -15.26 -17.35
C LYS A 441 0.68 -13.89 -16.75
N THR A 442 -0.22 -13.45 -15.89
CA THR A 442 -0.14 -12.18 -15.17
C THR A 442 -0.01 -12.35 -13.66
N ALA A 443 -0.04 -13.59 -13.18
CA ALA A 443 0.06 -13.96 -11.78
C ALA A 443 1.19 -14.98 -11.57
N ASN A 444 1.50 -15.28 -10.31
CA ASN A 444 2.44 -16.30 -9.92
C ASN A 444 3.88 -16.03 -10.41
N ASP A 445 4.43 -14.89 -10.03
CA ASP A 445 5.85 -14.62 -10.20
C ASP A 445 6.70 -15.72 -9.54
N ARG A 446 7.82 -16.08 -10.17
CA ARG A 446 8.75 -17.09 -9.62
C ARG A 446 9.23 -16.78 -8.21
N ARG A 447 9.25 -15.49 -7.82
CA ARG A 447 9.69 -14.99 -6.50
C ARG A 447 8.66 -15.22 -5.41
N SER A 448 7.38 -15.34 -5.76
CA SER A 448 6.29 -15.63 -4.84
C SER A 448 5.85 -17.09 -4.83
N ARG A 449 6.49 -17.97 -5.64
CA ARG A 449 6.04 -19.35 -5.79
C ARG A 449 6.24 -20.23 -4.56
N ARG A 450 7.17 -19.87 -3.67
CA ARG A 450 7.53 -20.70 -2.52
C ARG A 450 6.63 -20.49 -1.33
N ASP A 451 6.41 -19.24 -0.99
CA ASP A 451 5.76 -18.84 0.25
C ASP A 451 4.37 -18.21 0.06
N GLY A 452 4.05 -17.79 -1.16
CA GLY A 452 2.75 -17.21 -1.49
C GLY A 452 2.54 -15.78 -1.01
N TRP A 453 3.46 -15.23 -0.23
CA TRP A 453 3.33 -13.87 0.25
C TRP A 453 3.85 -12.85 -0.74
N GLY A 454 4.75 -13.27 -1.56
CA GLY A 454 5.27 -12.45 -2.62
C GLY A 454 6.42 -11.57 -2.20
N HIS A 455 7.24 -11.33 -3.19
CA HIS A 455 8.52 -10.69 -2.97
C HIS A 455 8.40 -9.17 -2.85
N VAL A 456 7.46 -8.53 -3.48
CA VAL A 456 7.57 -7.06 -3.66
C VAL A 456 6.26 -6.32 -3.62
N THR A 457 5.12 -6.96 -3.81
CA THR A 457 3.98 -6.22 -4.31
C THR A 457 2.65 -6.66 -3.75
N ALA A 458 2.64 -7.05 -2.52
CA ALA A 458 1.37 -7.15 -1.82
C ALA A 458 0.82 -5.74 -1.60
N GLY A 459 -0.49 -5.59 -1.67
CA GLY A 459 -1.16 -4.33 -1.38
C GLY A 459 -0.82 -3.82 0.02
N SER A 460 -0.87 -2.52 0.22
CA SER A 460 -0.69 -1.94 1.56
C SER A 460 -1.76 -2.49 2.51
N PRO A 461 -1.43 -2.74 3.78
CA PRO A 461 -2.45 -3.02 4.78
C PRO A 461 -3.30 -1.78 5.03
N ILE A 462 -4.51 -2.00 5.54
CA ILE A 462 -5.33 -0.93 6.11
C ILE A 462 -5.64 -1.24 7.57
N ALA A 463 -5.87 -0.21 8.36
CA ALA A 463 -6.38 -0.33 9.72
C ALA A 463 -7.74 0.35 9.86
N VAL A 464 -8.68 -0.35 10.48
CA VAL A 464 -9.99 0.18 10.86
C VAL A 464 -10.19 -0.12 12.34
N ASN A 465 -10.19 0.91 13.16
CA ASN A 465 -10.09 0.80 14.62
C ASN A 465 -8.85 -0.03 15.02
N GLU A 466 -9.03 -1.08 15.82
CA GLU A 466 -7.97 -2.00 16.27
C GLU A 466 -7.59 -3.05 15.21
N PHE A 467 -8.40 -3.25 14.17
CA PHE A 467 -8.19 -4.30 13.18
C PHE A 467 -7.30 -3.86 12.04
N VAL A 468 -6.24 -4.62 11.81
CA VAL A 468 -5.34 -4.45 10.66
C VAL A 468 -5.58 -5.56 9.66
N PHE A 469 -5.78 -5.18 8.40
CA PHE A 469 -6.07 -6.07 7.27
C PHE A 469 -4.83 -6.16 6.38
N PHE A 470 -4.12 -7.28 6.45
CA PHE A 470 -2.98 -7.57 5.59
C PHE A 470 -3.40 -8.45 4.43
N SER A 471 -3.25 -7.97 3.21
CA SER A 471 -3.57 -8.75 2.00
C SER A 471 -2.30 -9.25 1.32
N THR A 472 -2.37 -10.47 0.78
CA THR A 472 -1.27 -11.10 0.06
C THR A 472 -1.60 -11.31 -1.41
N MET A 473 -0.57 -11.50 -2.23
CA MET A 473 -0.74 -11.69 -3.67
C MET A 473 -1.61 -12.86 -4.05
N ILE A 474 -1.64 -13.92 -3.23
CA ILE A 474 -2.49 -15.10 -3.47
C ILE A 474 -3.95 -14.90 -3.03
N GLY A 475 -4.32 -13.66 -2.69
CA GLY A 475 -5.69 -13.30 -2.33
C GLY A 475 -6.12 -13.70 -0.93
N MET A 476 -5.17 -13.91 0.01
CA MET A 476 -5.48 -14.03 1.43
C MET A 476 -5.46 -12.67 2.10
N THR A 477 -6.41 -12.44 3.02
CA THR A 477 -6.41 -11.26 3.89
C THR A 477 -6.48 -11.72 5.34
N TYR A 478 -5.44 -11.37 6.09
CA TYR A 478 -5.33 -11.63 7.52
C TYR A 478 -5.88 -10.43 8.28
N VAL A 479 -6.76 -10.67 9.22
CA VAL A 479 -7.28 -9.63 10.12
C VAL A 479 -6.63 -9.82 11.49
N ILE A 480 -5.87 -8.83 11.90
CA ILE A 480 -5.11 -8.83 13.14
C ILE A 480 -5.67 -7.78 14.10
N ASP A 481 -5.99 -8.16 15.32
CA ASP A 481 -6.23 -7.21 16.40
C ASP A 481 -4.88 -6.68 16.90
N SER A 482 -4.55 -5.46 16.47
CA SER A 482 -3.28 -4.81 16.75
C SER A 482 -3.09 -4.41 18.22
N GLN A 483 -4.18 -4.28 18.97
CA GLN A 483 -4.19 -3.75 20.34
C GLN A 483 -4.20 -4.85 21.42
N LYS A 484 -4.17 -6.13 21.03
CA LYS A 484 -4.08 -7.24 22.00
C LYS A 484 -2.90 -7.05 22.95
N THR A 485 -3.13 -7.21 24.24
CA THR A 485 -2.08 -7.09 25.27
C THR A 485 -1.00 -8.16 25.08
N VAL A 486 -1.41 -9.38 24.78
CA VAL A 486 -0.54 -10.49 24.38
C VAL A 486 -0.70 -10.69 22.87
N PHE A 487 0.40 -10.70 22.14
CA PHE A 487 0.41 -10.87 20.70
C PHE A 487 0.64 -12.35 20.36
N ASP A 488 -0.42 -13.13 20.53
CA ASP A 488 -0.49 -14.57 20.29
C ASP A 488 -1.55 -14.91 19.24
N GLU A 489 -1.90 -16.19 19.11
CA GLU A 489 -2.90 -16.66 18.15
C GLU A 489 -4.27 -15.98 18.31
N SER A 490 -4.59 -15.45 19.48
CA SER A 490 -5.85 -14.71 19.72
C SER A 490 -5.87 -13.35 19.02
N ALA A 491 -4.70 -12.85 18.59
CA ALA A 491 -4.61 -11.63 17.80
C ALA A 491 -4.98 -11.87 16.31
N LEU A 492 -4.91 -13.13 15.83
CA LEU A 492 -5.36 -13.49 14.48
C LEU A 492 -6.87 -13.72 14.48
N ILE A 493 -7.65 -12.69 14.17
CA ILE A 493 -9.11 -12.73 14.17
C ILE A 493 -9.66 -13.64 13.07
N SER A 494 -9.04 -13.58 11.87
CA SER A 494 -9.47 -14.38 10.73
C SER A 494 -8.40 -14.41 9.62
N VAL A 495 -8.55 -15.42 8.74
CA VAL A 495 -7.89 -15.49 7.45
C VAL A 495 -8.97 -15.60 6.39
N ASN A 496 -9.09 -14.61 5.55
CA ASN A 496 -10.15 -14.47 4.56
C ASN A 496 -9.61 -14.68 3.15
N ASP A 497 -10.47 -15.04 2.19
CA ASP A 497 -10.07 -15.23 0.79
C ASP A 497 -10.82 -14.28 -0.16
N LEU A 498 -10.15 -13.94 -1.25
CA LEU A 498 -10.70 -13.16 -2.37
C LEU A 498 -11.17 -14.05 -3.53
N GLY A 499 -11.26 -15.35 -3.31
CA GLY A 499 -11.68 -16.32 -4.30
C GLY A 499 -10.92 -17.64 -4.18
N GLN A 500 -11.23 -18.56 -5.08
CA GLN A 500 -10.69 -19.91 -5.07
C GLN A 500 -9.15 -19.92 -5.10
N ALA A 501 -8.56 -20.71 -4.21
CA ALA A 501 -7.12 -20.92 -4.16
C ALA A 501 -6.58 -21.44 -5.51
N GLY A 502 -5.47 -20.87 -5.97
CA GLY A 502 -4.88 -21.16 -7.28
C GLY A 502 -5.57 -20.45 -8.47
N ARG A 503 -6.67 -19.72 -8.23
CA ARG A 503 -7.38 -18.93 -9.24
C ARG A 503 -7.43 -17.44 -8.91
N THR A 504 -6.90 -17.07 -7.77
CA THR A 504 -6.95 -15.70 -7.24
C THR A 504 -5.56 -15.11 -7.15
N TRP A 505 -5.45 -13.85 -7.57
CA TRP A 505 -4.24 -13.06 -7.48
C TRP A 505 -4.62 -11.61 -7.23
N SER A 506 -3.94 -10.92 -6.31
CA SER A 506 -4.19 -9.52 -6.01
C SER A 506 -2.90 -8.78 -5.66
N LEU A 507 -2.76 -7.58 -6.18
CA LEU A 507 -1.69 -6.64 -5.81
C LEU A 507 -2.27 -5.35 -5.23
N SER A 508 -3.58 -5.33 -5.01
CA SER A 508 -4.32 -4.13 -4.64
C SER A 508 -4.45 -3.99 -3.14
N THR A 509 -4.40 -2.75 -2.68
CA THR A 509 -4.79 -2.36 -1.33
C THR A 509 -6.31 -2.46 -1.17
N PRO A 510 -6.84 -3.06 -0.09
CA PRO A 510 -8.25 -2.95 0.25
C PRO A 510 -8.62 -1.53 0.64
N SER A 511 -9.91 -1.21 0.59
CA SER A 511 -10.45 0.10 1.02
C SER A 511 -11.66 -0.09 1.91
N TYR A 512 -11.86 0.82 2.84
CA TYR A 512 -12.98 0.77 3.79
C TYR A 512 -13.88 1.99 3.63
N SER A 513 -15.19 1.76 3.60
CA SER A 513 -16.18 2.85 3.64
C SER A 513 -17.51 2.35 4.18
N GLN A 514 -18.09 3.04 5.16
CA GLN A 514 -19.46 2.84 5.64
C GLN A 514 -19.76 1.37 6.00
N GLY A 515 -18.96 0.75 6.85
CA GLY A 515 -19.14 -0.64 7.29
C GLY A 515 -18.82 -1.69 6.20
N ARG A 516 -18.19 -1.31 5.10
CA ARG A 516 -17.89 -2.20 3.97
C ARG A 516 -16.40 -2.17 3.63
N ILE A 517 -15.87 -3.32 3.25
CA ILE A 517 -14.55 -3.44 2.64
C ILE A 517 -14.73 -3.68 1.15
N PHE A 518 -14.02 -2.91 0.35
CA PHE A 518 -13.91 -3.09 -1.08
C PHE A 518 -12.52 -3.62 -1.40
N HIS A 519 -12.48 -4.72 -2.13
CA HIS A 519 -11.22 -5.34 -2.51
C HIS A 519 -11.31 -5.89 -3.92
N ARG A 520 -10.17 -6.20 -4.51
CA ARG A 520 -10.15 -6.79 -5.84
C ARG A 520 -9.18 -7.95 -5.96
N GLY A 521 -9.59 -8.96 -6.70
CA GLY A 521 -8.73 -9.97 -7.27
C GLY A 521 -8.24 -9.55 -8.66
N LEU A 522 -7.66 -10.49 -9.41
CA LEU A 522 -7.08 -10.22 -10.74
C LEU A 522 -8.12 -9.62 -11.71
N LYS A 523 -9.28 -10.28 -11.87
CA LYS A 523 -10.35 -9.88 -12.79
C LYS A 523 -11.70 -9.74 -12.09
N GLN A 524 -11.72 -9.36 -10.83
CA GLN A 524 -12.95 -9.09 -10.11
C GLN A 524 -12.77 -8.03 -9.06
N ILE A 525 -13.82 -7.32 -8.76
CA ILE A 525 -13.97 -6.46 -7.60
C ILE A 525 -15.09 -7.00 -6.71
N VAL A 526 -14.93 -6.89 -5.42
CA VAL A 526 -15.86 -7.39 -4.41
C VAL A 526 -16.18 -6.33 -3.37
N CYS A 527 -17.43 -6.28 -2.94
CA CYS A 527 -17.86 -5.53 -1.77
C CYS A 527 -18.21 -6.53 -0.66
N ILE A 528 -17.59 -6.34 0.47
CA ILE A 528 -17.63 -7.22 1.64
C ILE A 528 -18.35 -6.48 2.76
N GLY A 529 -19.29 -7.13 3.42
CA GLY A 529 -20.04 -6.56 4.54
C GLY A 529 -21.11 -7.51 5.01
N SER A 530 -21.71 -7.20 6.17
CA SER A 530 -22.86 -7.95 6.69
C SER A 530 -24.10 -7.64 5.85
N LYS A 531 -24.79 -8.68 5.37
CA LYS A 531 -26.11 -8.49 4.75
C LYS A 531 -27.03 -7.98 5.84
N ARG A 532 -27.53 -6.76 5.69
CA ARG A 532 -28.58 -6.26 6.57
C ARG A 532 -29.78 -7.17 6.42
N SER A 533 -30.19 -7.81 7.53
CA SER A 533 -31.37 -8.67 7.62
C SER A 533 -32.65 -7.86 7.42
#